data_343deb9cb94fbd42537dfb4d0fc05229
#
_entry.id   343deb9cb94fbd42537dfb4d0fc05229
#
_cell.length_a   1.000
_cell.length_b   1.000
_cell.length_c   1.000
_cell.angle_alpha   90.00
_cell.angle_beta   90.00
_cell.angle_gamma   90.00
#
_symmetry.space_group_name_H-M   'P 1'
#
loop_
_entity.id
_entity.type
_entity.pdbx_description
1 polymer ?
#
loop_
_entity_poly.entity_id
_entity_poly.type
_entity_poly.pdbx_seq_one_letter_code
_entity_poly.pdbx_strand_id
1 'polypeptide(L)'
;MGKKDGMEALFCWKGNPPVWSVISLALQHLVAMIIGCVTPAIIIANVAQLPIEQRIILIQASLTMSAIATFFQLFPIGGKFGSGLPVILGISFAYLPSLQAIAEAGEGVHTITGALLVGGIVAVFVGIFVKKIRPLFPPLITGTVVFTIGVSLYPTAVNYMAGGVANTRELVVEKKHLTEALIYGSWQNWAVAAVTLLIVLLLNNFGKGIF
;
A
#
# COMPACT_ATOMS: atom_id res chain seq x y z
N MET A 1 6.52 1.34 -40.58
CA MET A 1 5.44 1.36 -39.58
C MET A 1 6.02 0.75 -38.32
N GLY A 2 6.52 1.58 -37.42
CA GLY A 2 7.61 1.19 -36.56
C GLY A 2 7.25 1.32 -35.09
N LYS A 3 8.25 1.09 -34.29
CA LYS A 3 8.30 1.04 -32.82
C LYS A 3 7.64 2.23 -32.08
N LYS A 4 7.40 3.36 -32.75
CA LYS A 4 6.69 4.53 -32.20
C LYS A 4 5.18 4.27 -32.09
N ASP A 5 4.57 3.62 -33.06
CA ASP A 5 3.12 3.37 -33.08
C ASP A 5 2.69 2.40 -31.94
N GLY A 6 3.59 1.49 -31.56
CA GLY A 6 3.33 0.55 -30.48
C GLY A 6 3.39 1.19 -29.07
N MET A 7 4.23 2.21 -28.87
CA MET A 7 4.31 2.93 -27.58
C MET A 7 3.15 3.92 -27.41
N GLU A 8 2.73 4.58 -28.50
CA GLU A 8 1.54 5.44 -28.45
C GLU A 8 0.26 4.65 -28.18
N ALA A 9 0.18 3.40 -28.66
CA ALA A 9 -0.94 2.50 -28.40
C ALA A 9 -1.09 2.12 -26.90
N LEU A 10 -0.01 2.14 -26.11
CA LEU A 10 -0.05 1.90 -24.67
C LEU A 10 -0.81 2.98 -23.89
N PHE A 11 -0.83 4.20 -24.43
CA PHE A 11 -1.52 5.34 -23.81
C PHE A 11 -2.91 5.59 -24.39
N CYS A 12 -3.31 4.80 -25.40
CA CYS A 12 -4.64 4.89 -26.01
C CYS A 12 -5.62 3.94 -25.34
N TRP A 13 -6.81 4.43 -25.00
CA TRP A 13 -7.90 3.64 -24.40
C TRP A 13 -8.30 2.39 -25.20
N LYS A 14 -8.19 2.45 -26.51
CA LYS A 14 -8.52 1.36 -27.46
C LYS A 14 -7.32 0.93 -28.30
N GLY A 15 -6.13 1.12 -27.82
CA GLY A 15 -4.91 0.69 -28.49
C GLY A 15 -4.73 -0.84 -28.43
N ASN A 16 -4.00 -1.38 -29.41
CA ASN A 16 -3.61 -2.78 -29.43
C ASN A 16 -2.07 -2.86 -29.28
N PRO A 17 -1.55 -2.71 -28.05
CA PRO A 17 -0.12 -2.66 -27.79
C PRO A 17 0.54 -4.03 -28.02
N PRO A 18 1.86 -4.07 -28.26
CA PRO A 18 2.59 -5.32 -28.43
C PRO A 18 2.58 -6.14 -27.12
N VAL A 19 2.31 -7.44 -27.23
CA VAL A 19 2.11 -8.36 -26.09
C VAL A 19 3.27 -8.31 -25.09
N TRP A 20 4.52 -8.22 -25.53
CA TRP A 20 5.68 -8.15 -24.66
C TRP A 20 5.71 -6.90 -23.78
N SER A 21 5.31 -5.76 -24.33
CA SER A 21 5.19 -4.53 -23.54
C SER A 21 4.07 -4.61 -22.51
N VAL A 22 2.96 -5.24 -22.88
CA VAL A 22 1.82 -5.46 -21.96
C VAL A 22 2.25 -6.37 -20.79
N ILE A 23 2.92 -7.48 -21.07
CA ILE A 23 3.39 -8.43 -20.03
C ILE A 23 4.38 -7.73 -19.11
N SER A 24 5.35 -7.00 -19.65
CA SER A 24 6.35 -6.29 -18.83
C SER A 24 5.70 -5.27 -17.91
N LEU A 25 4.78 -4.44 -18.42
CA LEU A 25 4.06 -3.45 -17.63
C LEU A 25 3.12 -4.10 -16.60
N ALA A 26 2.43 -5.18 -16.99
CA ALA A 26 1.56 -5.92 -16.08
C ALA A 26 2.33 -6.51 -14.90
N LEU A 27 3.53 -7.08 -15.14
CA LEU A 27 4.40 -7.59 -14.07
C LEU A 27 4.87 -6.46 -13.14
N GLN A 28 5.27 -5.32 -13.68
CA GLN A 28 5.65 -4.16 -12.86
C GLN A 28 4.51 -3.68 -11.98
N HIS A 29 3.30 -3.56 -12.54
CA HIS A 29 2.11 -3.18 -11.79
C HIS A 29 1.74 -4.22 -10.72
N LEU A 30 1.86 -5.50 -11.04
CA LEU A 30 1.57 -6.58 -10.11
C LEU A 30 2.52 -6.55 -8.91
N VAL A 31 3.82 -6.38 -9.13
CA VAL A 31 4.82 -6.28 -8.05
C VAL A 31 4.55 -5.04 -7.18
N ALA A 32 4.31 -3.89 -7.79
CA ALA A 32 4.01 -2.66 -7.06
C ALA A 32 2.73 -2.77 -6.23
N MET A 33 1.68 -3.39 -6.78
CA MET A 33 0.39 -3.60 -6.11
C MET A 33 0.50 -4.58 -4.94
N ILE A 34 1.21 -5.70 -5.09
CA ILE A 34 1.40 -6.66 -4.00
C ILE A 34 2.03 -5.96 -2.79
N ILE A 35 3.11 -5.21 -3.00
CA ILE A 35 3.78 -4.46 -1.92
C ILE A 35 2.80 -3.46 -1.29
N GLY A 36 2.08 -2.69 -2.10
CA GLY A 36 1.11 -1.70 -1.63
C GLY A 36 -0.05 -2.29 -0.81
N CYS A 37 -0.51 -3.49 -1.14
CA CYS A 37 -1.60 -4.15 -0.42
C CYS A 37 -1.13 -4.91 0.82
N VAL A 38 0.05 -5.53 0.77
CA VAL A 38 0.57 -6.36 1.86
C VAL A 38 1.14 -5.51 2.99
N THR A 39 1.81 -4.39 2.68
CA THR A 39 2.46 -3.55 3.69
C THR A 39 1.52 -3.05 4.78
N PRO A 40 0.34 -2.46 4.49
CA PRO A 40 -0.59 -2.03 5.54
C PRO A 40 -1.06 -3.19 6.42
N ALA A 41 -1.33 -4.35 5.82
CA ALA A 41 -1.76 -5.54 6.56
C ALA A 41 -0.66 -6.04 7.52
N ILE A 42 0.60 -6.05 7.08
CA ILE A 42 1.75 -6.41 7.93
C ILE A 42 1.92 -5.41 9.07
N ILE A 43 1.80 -4.10 8.79
CA ILE A 43 1.94 -3.06 9.81
C ILE A 43 0.90 -3.26 10.92
N ILE A 44 -0.37 -3.42 10.55
CA ILE A 44 -1.46 -3.64 11.52
C ILE A 44 -1.24 -4.95 12.28
N ALA A 45 -0.89 -6.03 11.59
CA ALA A 45 -0.63 -7.32 12.22
C ALA A 45 0.53 -7.27 13.23
N ASN A 46 1.56 -6.47 12.96
CA ASN A 46 2.70 -6.27 13.85
C ASN A 46 2.32 -5.43 15.06
N VAL A 47 1.59 -4.33 14.87
CA VAL A 47 1.14 -3.45 15.96
C VAL A 47 0.16 -4.19 16.88
N ALA A 48 -0.80 -4.92 16.33
CA ALA A 48 -1.75 -5.74 17.07
C ALA A 48 -1.13 -7.03 17.64
N GLN A 49 0.16 -7.29 17.38
CA GLN A 49 0.88 -8.50 17.84
C GLN A 49 0.14 -9.81 17.51
N LEU A 50 -0.45 -9.90 16.32
CA LEU A 50 -1.26 -11.04 15.91
C LEU A 50 -0.41 -12.31 15.80
N PRO A 51 -0.96 -13.47 16.21
CA PRO A 51 -0.34 -14.76 15.93
C PRO A 51 -0.21 -14.99 14.43
N ILE A 52 0.76 -15.80 14.02
CA ILE A 52 1.15 -15.98 12.62
C ILE A 52 -0.01 -16.40 11.71
N GLU A 53 -0.92 -17.22 12.23
CA GLU A 53 -2.11 -17.68 11.50
C GLU A 53 -3.05 -16.52 11.14
N GLN A 54 -3.36 -15.65 12.12
CA GLN A 54 -4.21 -14.48 11.88
C GLN A 54 -3.53 -13.44 10.98
N ARG A 55 -2.20 -13.33 11.07
CA ARG A 55 -1.40 -12.48 10.20
C ARG A 55 -1.50 -12.91 8.74
N ILE A 56 -1.39 -14.22 8.48
CA ILE A 56 -1.54 -14.79 7.14
C ILE A 56 -2.95 -14.53 6.60
N ILE A 57 -3.98 -14.78 7.40
CA ILE A 57 -5.38 -14.52 7.01
C ILE A 57 -5.59 -13.05 6.65
N LEU A 58 -5.06 -12.12 7.45
CA LEU A 58 -5.20 -10.69 7.20
C LEU A 58 -4.55 -10.27 5.86
N ILE A 59 -3.35 -10.80 5.57
CA ILE A 59 -2.65 -10.54 4.31
C ILE A 59 -3.44 -11.14 3.13
N GLN A 60 -3.89 -12.38 3.24
CA GLN A 60 -4.69 -13.03 2.19
C GLN A 60 -5.99 -12.28 1.94
N ALA A 61 -6.70 -11.87 2.98
CA ALA A 61 -7.92 -11.08 2.87
C ALA A 61 -7.67 -9.75 2.15
N SER A 62 -6.57 -9.06 2.48
CA SER A 62 -6.22 -7.79 1.86
C SER A 62 -5.97 -7.93 0.35
N LEU A 63 -5.24 -8.95 -0.07
CA LEU A 63 -4.97 -9.23 -1.49
C LEU A 63 -6.24 -9.66 -2.22
N THR A 64 -7.04 -10.53 -1.62
CA THR A 64 -8.28 -11.02 -2.22
C THR A 64 -9.29 -9.89 -2.41
N MET A 65 -9.48 -9.03 -1.41
CA MET A 65 -10.40 -7.90 -1.51
C MET A 65 -9.90 -6.85 -2.51
N SER A 66 -8.60 -6.62 -2.60
CA SER A 66 -8.00 -5.76 -3.63
C SER A 66 -8.26 -6.31 -5.04
N ALA A 67 -8.10 -7.62 -5.24
CA ALA A 67 -8.38 -8.27 -6.52
C ALA A 67 -9.86 -8.15 -6.91
N ILE A 68 -10.78 -8.42 -5.98
CA ILE A 68 -12.23 -8.30 -6.19
C ILE A 68 -12.60 -6.85 -6.53
N ALA A 69 -12.10 -5.88 -5.75
CA ALA A 69 -12.36 -4.46 -5.99
C ALA A 69 -11.84 -4.00 -7.35
N THR A 70 -10.63 -4.42 -7.73
CA THR A 70 -10.03 -4.13 -9.04
C THR A 70 -10.83 -4.76 -10.18
N PHE A 71 -11.33 -5.98 -9.99
CA PHE A 71 -12.17 -6.65 -10.98
C PHE A 71 -13.46 -5.85 -11.24
N PHE A 72 -14.16 -5.42 -10.19
CA PHE A 72 -15.36 -4.58 -10.33
C PHE A 72 -15.04 -3.19 -10.92
N GLN A 73 -13.87 -2.66 -10.64
CA GLN A 73 -13.41 -1.40 -11.22
C GLN A 73 -13.22 -1.52 -12.73
N LEU A 74 -12.60 -2.61 -13.20
CA LEU A 74 -12.33 -2.88 -14.62
C LEU A 74 -13.57 -3.26 -15.41
N PHE A 75 -14.44 -4.09 -14.80
CA PHE A 75 -15.65 -4.61 -15.43
C PHE A 75 -16.91 -4.05 -14.74
N PRO A 76 -17.39 -2.87 -15.18
CA PRO A 76 -18.52 -2.23 -14.54
C PRO A 76 -19.78 -3.10 -14.59
N ILE A 77 -20.33 -3.44 -13.43
CA ILE A 77 -21.58 -4.20 -13.33
C ILE A 77 -22.77 -3.26 -13.48
N GLY A 78 -23.65 -3.56 -14.46
CA GLY A 78 -24.85 -2.77 -14.71
C GLY A 78 -24.61 -1.30 -15.11
N GLY A 79 -23.39 -0.94 -15.53
CA GLY A 79 -23.02 0.43 -15.92
C GLY A 79 -23.02 1.47 -14.78
N LYS A 80 -23.17 1.03 -13.53
CA LYS A 80 -23.24 1.90 -12.34
C LYS A 80 -22.13 1.63 -11.33
N PHE A 81 -21.67 0.39 -11.24
CA PHE A 81 -20.60 -0.01 -10.31
C PHE A 81 -19.32 -0.25 -11.09
N GLY A 82 -18.28 0.53 -10.80
CA GLY A 82 -17.01 0.53 -11.50
C GLY A 82 -16.93 1.64 -12.57
N SER A 83 -15.74 2.18 -12.75
CA SER A 83 -15.51 3.26 -13.74
C SER A 83 -15.03 2.74 -15.09
N GLY A 84 -14.69 1.45 -15.23
CA GLY A 84 -14.06 0.87 -16.39
C GLY A 84 -12.61 1.35 -16.62
N LEU A 85 -12.04 2.07 -15.64
CA LEU A 85 -10.67 2.54 -15.74
C LEU A 85 -9.67 1.45 -15.34
N PRO A 86 -8.55 1.27 -16.05
CA PRO A 86 -7.51 0.29 -15.70
C PRO A 86 -6.69 0.77 -14.51
N VAL A 87 -7.34 0.89 -13.36
CA VAL A 87 -6.73 1.30 -12.09
C VAL A 87 -6.84 0.15 -11.10
N ILE A 88 -5.72 -0.25 -10.51
CA ILE A 88 -5.69 -1.25 -9.47
C ILE A 88 -6.10 -0.59 -8.15
N LEU A 89 -7.10 -1.16 -7.47
CA LEU A 89 -7.55 -0.70 -6.17
C LEU A 89 -6.81 -1.47 -5.07
N GLY A 90 -6.01 -0.73 -4.29
CA GLY A 90 -5.29 -1.25 -3.14
C GLY A 90 -5.85 -0.73 -1.82
N ILE A 91 -5.21 -1.14 -0.72
CA ILE A 91 -5.52 -0.63 0.62
C ILE A 91 -5.02 0.81 0.75
N SER A 92 -5.88 1.68 1.29
CA SER A 92 -5.51 3.08 1.51
C SER A 92 -4.65 3.23 2.77
N PHE A 93 -3.49 3.82 2.63
CA PHE A 93 -2.63 4.21 3.75
C PHE A 93 -3.25 5.29 4.64
N ALA A 94 -4.28 5.99 4.15
CA ALA A 94 -4.98 7.01 4.94
C ALA A 94 -5.69 6.45 6.19
N TYR A 95 -6.12 5.19 6.16
CA TYR A 95 -6.74 4.53 7.31
C TYR A 95 -5.72 3.96 8.31
N LEU A 96 -4.47 3.84 7.90
CA LEU A 96 -3.45 3.14 8.69
C LEU A 96 -3.22 3.75 10.07
N PRO A 97 -3.08 5.08 10.24
CA PRO A 97 -2.89 5.67 11.57
C PRO A 97 -4.06 5.38 12.53
N SER A 98 -5.30 5.46 12.02
CA SER A 98 -6.50 5.16 12.83
C SER A 98 -6.57 3.69 13.23
N LEU A 99 -6.23 2.78 12.32
CA LEU A 99 -6.20 1.35 12.59
C LEU A 99 -5.07 0.96 13.55
N GLN A 100 -3.91 1.64 13.46
CA GLN A 100 -2.83 1.47 14.42
C GLN A 100 -3.24 1.89 15.83
N ALA A 101 -3.91 3.04 15.97
CA ALA A 101 -4.41 3.49 17.26
C ALA A 101 -5.39 2.49 17.91
N ILE A 102 -6.27 1.86 17.11
CA ILE A 102 -7.16 0.80 17.59
C ILE A 102 -6.37 -0.45 17.99
N ALA A 103 -5.36 -0.83 17.19
CA ALA A 103 -4.52 -1.98 17.47
C ALA A 103 -3.66 -1.79 18.74
N GLU A 104 -3.13 -0.58 18.96
CA GLU A 104 -2.35 -0.20 20.14
C GLU A 104 -3.19 -0.19 21.42
N ALA A 105 -4.49 0.10 21.32
CA ALA A 105 -5.42 0.03 22.45
C ALA A 105 -5.66 -1.41 22.96
N GLY A 106 -5.06 -2.42 22.32
CA GLY A 106 -5.20 -3.84 22.71
C GLY A 106 -6.53 -4.46 22.32
N GLU A 107 -7.31 -3.75 21.56
CA GLU A 107 -8.57 -4.21 20.98
C GLU A 107 -8.27 -5.24 19.87
N GLY A 108 -8.82 -6.43 19.98
CA GLY A 108 -8.54 -7.54 19.07
C GLY A 108 -8.91 -7.27 17.60
N VAL A 109 -8.58 -8.21 16.71
CA VAL A 109 -8.87 -8.15 15.25
C VAL A 109 -10.34 -7.84 14.97
N HIS A 110 -11.24 -8.25 15.85
CA HIS A 110 -12.70 -8.02 15.72
C HIS A 110 -13.02 -6.52 15.69
N THR A 111 -12.40 -5.73 16.57
CA THR A 111 -12.62 -4.28 16.61
C THR A 111 -12.07 -3.59 15.39
N ILE A 112 -10.88 -4.01 14.91
CA ILE A 112 -10.29 -3.51 13.66
C ILE A 112 -11.22 -3.80 12.47
N THR A 113 -11.74 -5.04 12.39
CA THR A 113 -12.67 -5.44 11.32
C THR A 113 -13.99 -4.68 11.39
N GLY A 114 -14.52 -4.50 12.60
CA GLY A 114 -15.71 -3.69 12.85
C GLY A 114 -15.54 -2.23 12.42
N ALA A 115 -14.41 -1.62 12.79
CA ALA A 115 -14.07 -0.26 12.40
C ALA A 115 -13.95 -0.10 10.88
N LEU A 116 -13.33 -1.08 10.19
CA LEU A 116 -13.24 -1.10 8.73
C LEU A 116 -14.62 -1.22 8.08
N LEU A 117 -15.51 -2.03 8.64
CA LEU A 117 -16.88 -2.18 8.13
C LEU A 117 -17.67 -0.87 8.24
N VAL A 118 -17.64 -0.25 9.43
CA VAL A 118 -18.30 1.05 9.65
C VAL A 118 -17.69 2.12 8.75
N GLY A 119 -16.36 2.20 8.67
CA GLY A 119 -15.64 3.12 7.80
C GLY A 119 -16.00 2.93 6.32
N GLY A 120 -16.15 1.66 5.88
CA GLY A 120 -16.60 1.31 4.54
C GLY A 120 -18.02 1.82 4.23
N ILE A 121 -18.96 1.63 5.16
CA ILE A 121 -20.33 2.14 5.03
C ILE A 121 -20.32 3.68 4.90
N VAL A 122 -19.58 4.37 5.77
CA VAL A 122 -19.45 5.83 5.72
C VAL A 122 -18.83 6.27 4.39
N ALA A 123 -17.81 5.55 3.91
CA ALA A 123 -17.17 5.84 2.63
C ALA A 123 -18.13 5.73 1.44
N VAL A 124 -19.06 4.75 1.47
CA VAL A 124 -20.13 4.63 0.46
C VAL A 124 -21.05 5.85 0.47
N PHE A 125 -21.49 6.30 1.66
CA PHE A 125 -22.31 7.50 1.78
C PHE A 125 -21.57 8.75 1.27
N VAL A 126 -20.31 8.94 1.65
CA VAL A 126 -19.48 10.04 1.15
C VAL A 126 -19.32 9.95 -0.38
N GLY A 127 -19.13 8.74 -0.92
CA GLY A 127 -19.02 8.49 -2.35
C GLY A 127 -20.25 8.94 -3.14
N ILE A 128 -21.46 8.68 -2.62
CA ILE A 128 -22.72 9.13 -3.24
C ILE A 128 -22.77 10.67 -3.32
N PHE A 129 -22.29 11.35 -2.29
CA PHE A 129 -22.30 12.82 -2.21
C PHE A 129 -21.02 13.49 -2.74
N VAL A 130 -20.06 12.72 -3.25
CA VAL A 130 -18.74 13.23 -3.69
C VAL A 130 -18.85 14.39 -4.68
N LYS A 131 -19.84 14.37 -5.55
CA LYS A 131 -20.09 15.42 -6.54
C LYS A 131 -20.38 16.79 -5.90
N LYS A 132 -21.07 16.79 -4.74
CA LYS A 132 -21.37 17.99 -3.96
C LYS A 132 -20.21 18.41 -3.06
N ILE A 133 -19.43 17.44 -2.60
CA ILE A 133 -18.31 17.65 -1.67
C ILE A 133 -17.04 18.09 -2.41
N ARG A 134 -16.86 17.67 -3.67
CA ARG A 134 -15.67 17.97 -4.49
C ARG A 134 -15.26 19.45 -4.52
N PRO A 135 -16.18 20.45 -4.61
CA PRO A 135 -15.79 21.86 -4.56
C PRO A 135 -15.15 22.30 -3.24
N LEU A 136 -15.40 21.57 -2.13
CA LEU A 136 -14.82 21.82 -0.81
C LEU A 136 -13.37 21.34 -0.71
N PHE A 137 -12.87 20.60 -1.71
CA PHE A 137 -11.51 20.06 -1.74
C PHE A 137 -10.66 20.74 -2.84
N PRO A 138 -10.32 22.03 -2.68
CA PRO A 138 -9.34 22.65 -3.57
C PRO A 138 -7.97 21.95 -3.45
N PRO A 139 -7.07 22.12 -4.45
CA PRO A 139 -5.77 21.48 -4.48
C PRO A 139 -4.94 21.68 -3.20
N LEU A 140 -5.11 22.82 -2.53
CA LEU A 140 -4.42 23.11 -1.27
C LEU A 140 -4.84 22.15 -0.15
N ILE A 141 -6.15 21.91 0.01
CA ILE A 141 -6.66 20.97 1.02
C ILE A 141 -6.21 19.55 0.70
N THR A 142 -6.29 19.13 -0.56
CA THR A 142 -5.84 17.81 -0.99
C THR A 142 -4.35 17.62 -0.72
N GLY A 143 -3.51 18.63 -1.02
CA GLY A 143 -2.08 18.60 -0.73
C GLY A 143 -1.78 18.49 0.77
N THR A 144 -2.51 19.28 1.59
CA THR A 144 -2.38 19.22 3.06
C THR A 144 -2.76 17.85 3.61
N VAL A 145 -3.83 17.23 3.11
CA VAL A 145 -4.25 15.88 3.53
C VAL A 145 -3.17 14.85 3.19
N VAL A 146 -2.65 14.86 1.97
CA VAL A 146 -1.58 13.94 1.56
C VAL A 146 -0.32 14.14 2.41
N PHE A 147 0.06 15.40 2.68
CA PHE A 147 1.18 15.72 3.56
C PHE A 147 0.96 15.19 4.99
N THR A 148 -0.22 15.42 5.55
CA THR A 148 -0.58 14.95 6.90
C THR A 148 -0.53 13.42 6.99
N ILE A 149 -1.02 12.69 5.99
CA ILE A 149 -0.91 11.22 5.92
C ILE A 149 0.57 10.81 5.94
N GLY A 150 1.42 11.46 5.14
CA GLY A 150 2.86 11.19 5.12
C GLY A 150 3.52 11.40 6.48
N VAL A 151 3.21 12.51 7.15
CA VAL A 151 3.74 12.81 8.50
C VAL A 151 3.22 11.81 9.55
N SER A 152 1.96 11.41 9.47
CA SER A 152 1.38 10.40 10.39
C SER A 152 2.03 9.03 10.26
N LEU A 153 2.59 8.69 9.09
CA LEU A 153 3.30 7.43 8.87
C LEU A 153 4.78 7.49 9.24
N TYR A 154 5.30 8.67 9.57
CA TYR A 154 6.71 8.85 9.91
C TYR A 154 7.18 7.98 11.08
N PRO A 155 6.48 7.88 12.23
CA PRO A 155 6.87 6.99 13.32
C PRO A 155 6.98 5.53 12.89
N THR A 156 6.04 5.07 12.06
CA THR A 156 6.04 3.72 11.49
C THR A 156 7.27 3.50 10.60
N ALA A 157 7.59 4.46 9.74
CA ALA A 157 8.77 4.40 8.88
C ALA A 157 10.06 4.31 9.70
N VAL A 158 10.21 5.14 10.74
CA VAL A 158 11.37 5.12 11.65
C VAL A 158 11.47 3.77 12.37
N ASN A 159 10.37 3.20 12.84
CA ASN A 159 10.36 1.88 13.44
C ASN A 159 10.85 0.79 12.49
N TYR A 160 10.43 0.82 11.23
CA TYR A 160 10.90 -0.13 10.22
C TYR A 160 12.38 0.09 9.85
N MET A 161 12.84 1.34 9.78
CA MET A 161 14.26 1.66 9.58
C MET A 161 15.15 1.12 10.72
N ALA A 162 14.62 1.11 11.94
CA ALA A 162 15.32 0.57 13.11
C ALA A 162 15.29 -0.98 13.18
N GLY A 163 14.59 -1.67 12.27
CA GLY A 163 14.52 -3.13 12.22
C GLY A 163 13.12 -3.72 12.44
N GLY A 164 12.11 -2.88 12.72
CA GLY A 164 10.72 -3.29 12.92
C GLY A 164 10.46 -4.03 14.22
N VAL A 165 9.19 -4.05 14.61
CA VAL A 165 8.76 -4.66 15.90
C VAL A 165 8.78 -6.20 15.88
N ALA A 166 8.67 -6.80 14.69
CA ALA A 166 8.57 -8.25 14.53
C ALA A 166 9.86 -9.02 14.83
N ASN A 167 11.01 -8.35 14.75
CA ASN A 167 12.31 -9.03 14.84
C ASN A 167 12.82 -9.24 16.28
N THR A 168 12.18 -8.64 17.28
CA THR A 168 12.71 -8.64 18.63
C THR A 168 12.37 -9.87 19.48
N ARG A 169 11.42 -10.72 19.09
CA ARG A 169 10.95 -11.81 19.96
C ARG A 169 11.14 -13.23 19.47
N GLU A 170 11.11 -13.51 18.16
CA GLU A 170 11.12 -14.89 17.68
C GLU A 170 12.49 -15.42 17.23
N LEU A 171 13.45 -14.55 16.91
CA LEU A 171 14.77 -14.94 16.42
C LEU A 171 15.87 -14.93 17.49
N VAL A 172 15.58 -14.50 18.70
CA VAL A 172 16.54 -14.40 19.83
C VAL A 172 16.92 -15.78 20.39
N VAL A 173 16.16 -16.84 20.07
CA VAL A 173 16.32 -18.14 20.74
C VAL A 173 17.39 -19.05 20.11
N GLU A 174 17.77 -18.88 18.86
CA GLU A 174 18.55 -19.93 18.20
C GLU A 174 19.97 -19.63 17.69
N LYS A 175 20.43 -18.38 17.46
CA LYS A 175 21.82 -18.14 16.98
C LYS A 175 22.43 -16.79 17.38
N LYS A 176 23.40 -16.83 18.26
CA LYS A 176 24.10 -15.69 18.88
C LYS A 176 24.81 -14.72 17.93
N HIS A 177 25.15 -15.08 16.69
CA HIS A 177 25.85 -14.22 15.73
C HIS A 177 24.94 -13.50 14.72
N LEU A 178 23.72 -13.94 14.54
CA LEU A 178 22.70 -13.24 13.71
C LEU A 178 21.87 -12.25 14.51
N THR A 179 21.97 -12.30 15.83
CA THR A 179 21.16 -11.51 16.76
C THR A 179 21.53 -10.03 16.79
N GLU A 180 22.79 -9.65 16.58
CA GLU A 180 23.17 -8.24 16.65
C GLU A 180 22.64 -7.40 15.49
N ALA A 181 22.58 -7.96 14.28
CA ALA A 181 22.00 -7.28 13.12
C ALA A 181 20.46 -7.16 13.17
N LEU A 182 19.81 -8.03 13.94
CA LEU A 182 18.34 -8.10 14.10
C LEU A 182 17.83 -7.33 15.32
N ILE A 183 18.72 -6.84 16.17
CA ILE A 183 18.34 -6.01 17.34
C ILE A 183 17.76 -4.68 16.83
N TYR A 184 16.59 -4.32 17.36
CA TYR A 184 15.98 -3.03 17.11
C TYR A 184 16.95 -1.89 17.43
N GLY A 185 17.11 -0.97 16.47
CA GLY A 185 18.02 0.18 16.61
C GLY A 185 19.49 -0.13 16.29
N SER A 186 19.83 -1.34 15.83
CA SER A 186 21.20 -1.67 15.46
C SER A 186 21.70 -0.79 14.30
N TRP A 187 23.01 -0.51 14.30
CA TRP A 187 23.61 0.31 13.24
C TRP A 187 23.48 -0.31 11.85
N GLN A 188 23.45 -1.64 11.76
CA GLN A 188 23.25 -2.38 10.50
C GLN A 188 21.88 -2.10 9.90
N ASN A 189 20.83 -2.08 10.71
CA ASN A 189 19.47 -1.76 10.28
C ASN A 189 19.40 -0.33 9.73
N TRP A 190 19.99 0.61 10.44
CA TRP A 190 20.08 2.01 10.00
C TRP A 190 20.91 2.17 8.73
N ALA A 191 22.01 1.44 8.59
CA ALA A 191 22.82 1.45 7.38
C ALA A 191 22.05 0.95 6.15
N VAL A 192 21.33 -0.19 6.28
CA VAL A 192 20.49 -0.72 5.21
C VAL A 192 19.36 0.25 4.85
N ALA A 193 18.73 0.84 5.86
CA ALA A 193 17.67 1.83 5.64
C ALA A 193 18.21 3.09 4.91
N ALA A 194 19.37 3.59 5.31
CA ALA A 194 20.02 4.74 4.67
C ALA A 194 20.39 4.45 3.22
N VAL A 195 20.97 3.27 2.95
CA VAL A 195 21.32 2.83 1.58
C VAL A 195 20.06 2.71 0.73
N THR A 196 19.00 2.09 1.25
CA THR A 196 17.72 1.98 0.55
C THR A 196 17.13 3.35 0.22
N LEU A 197 17.09 4.26 1.20
CA LEU A 197 16.63 5.62 1.00
C LEU A 197 17.44 6.36 -0.07
N LEU A 198 18.76 6.22 -0.03
CA LEU A 198 19.67 6.83 -1.00
C LEU A 198 19.40 6.29 -2.41
N ILE A 199 19.23 4.97 -2.57
CA ILE A 199 18.89 4.35 -3.84
C ILE A 199 17.56 4.91 -4.38
N VAL A 200 16.53 4.98 -3.54
CA VAL A 200 15.22 5.51 -3.93
C VAL A 200 15.33 6.98 -4.37
N LEU A 201 16.07 7.81 -3.62
CA LEU A 201 16.27 9.21 -3.97
C LEU A 201 17.07 9.38 -5.27
N LEU A 202 18.13 8.58 -5.47
CA LEU A 202 18.91 8.59 -6.70
C LEU A 202 18.06 8.15 -7.90
N LEU A 203 17.32 7.08 -7.80
CA LEU A 203 16.42 6.62 -8.87
C LEU A 203 15.34 7.65 -9.18
N ASN A 204 14.75 8.28 -8.18
CA ASN A 204 13.74 9.32 -8.37
C ASN A 204 14.31 10.58 -9.04
N ASN A 205 15.55 10.94 -8.72
CA ASN A 205 16.16 12.16 -9.26
C ASN A 205 16.80 11.95 -10.65
N PHE A 206 17.47 10.81 -10.83
CA PHE A 206 18.20 10.51 -12.06
C PHE A 206 17.43 9.60 -13.02
N GLY A 207 16.36 8.95 -12.56
CA GLY A 207 15.54 8.03 -13.35
C GLY A 207 14.63 8.70 -14.41
N LYS A 208 14.67 10.02 -14.55
CA LYS A 208 13.85 10.81 -15.50
C LYS A 208 14.04 10.48 -16.99
N GLY A 209 14.80 9.47 -17.34
CA GLY A 209 15.03 9.06 -18.74
C GLY A 209 14.85 7.56 -18.98
N ILE A 210 14.47 6.78 -17.97
CA ILE A 210 14.37 5.32 -18.07
C ILE A 210 12.91 4.84 -18.00
N PHE A 211 11.97 5.68 -17.57
CA PHE A 211 10.54 5.40 -17.49
C PHE A 211 9.72 6.37 -18.35
#